data_aefdba13c2072fff6df6e47c1d746ae0
#
_entry.id   aefdba13c2072fff6df6e47c1d746ae0
#
_cell.length_a   1.000
_cell.length_b   1.000
_cell.length_c   1.000
_cell.angle_alpha   90.00
_cell.angle_beta   90.00
_cell.angle_gamma   90.00
#
_symmetry.space_group_name_H-M   'P 1'
#
loop_
_entity.id
_entity.type
_entity.pdbx_description
1 polymer ?
#
loop_
_entity_poly.entity_id
_entity_poly.type
_entity_poly.pdbx_seq_one_letter_code
_entity_poly.pdbx_strand_id
1 'polypeptide(L)'
;MKHISLNAGEYRAVAGLGILYAFRMLGLFMVLPVLALYARDLEGATPFLIGIALGGYGLTQAIFQIPFGTLSDRLGRKQIIALGLLLFFAGSVMAALSTSIYGVIAGRCLQGSGAIAGALMALLADKTREETRTTAMAAIGMSIGVAFGLAMALGPFLAEVFGLSGVFWSTALLALVGLLILWRLVPAAPARQHRDVGVDPRQLRKMLFQSELLRLNFSIFALHAILTGCFIALPLRLENLGIDAQYHGWVYLPVMAVGFFAMVPLIIAAEKYRHMKMVFMGAVVAMTLALLGLGETGQTKWVLILLLLVFFTGFNLMEAMLPSMISKLSPAGAKGTAMGVYSTSQFLGASVGGGLGGAVAGHFGIDAVFLFAAALGALWFLSILNMTVPKHLSSEVISLKGKKITDSSECSRELKNIKGIEDALVVKEEDVAYLKVDRDSIDREALTHWLQISS
;
A
#
# COMPACT_ATOMS: atom_id res chain seq x y z
N MET A 1 -12.67 -21.97 -18.35
CA MET A 1 -11.58 -20.98 -18.42
C MET A 1 -10.26 -21.74 -18.25
N LYS A 2 -9.37 -21.73 -19.25
CA LYS A 2 -8.02 -22.29 -19.08
C LYS A 2 -7.33 -21.48 -17.98
N HIS A 3 -6.86 -22.14 -16.92
CA HIS A 3 -5.97 -21.52 -15.94
C HIS A 3 -4.70 -21.09 -16.68
N ILE A 4 -4.58 -19.79 -16.94
CA ILE A 4 -3.38 -19.20 -17.54
C ILE A 4 -2.34 -19.15 -16.42
N SER A 5 -1.41 -20.11 -16.44
CA SER A 5 -0.32 -20.19 -15.49
C SER A 5 0.84 -19.27 -15.90
N LEU A 6 1.58 -18.80 -14.89
CA LEU A 6 2.85 -18.08 -15.08
C LEU A 6 3.85 -19.02 -15.80
N ASN A 7 4.54 -18.51 -16.79
CA ASN A 7 5.68 -19.23 -17.37
C ASN A 7 6.91 -19.15 -16.44
N ALA A 8 7.95 -19.95 -16.71
CA ALA A 8 9.14 -20.01 -15.84
C ALA A 8 9.85 -18.65 -15.67
N GLY A 9 9.87 -17.82 -16.73
CA GLY A 9 10.46 -16.49 -16.68
C GLY A 9 9.64 -15.51 -15.83
N GLU A 10 8.30 -15.53 -15.99
CA GLU A 10 7.36 -14.75 -15.18
C GLU A 10 7.41 -15.17 -13.72
N TYR A 11 7.39 -16.49 -13.45
CA TYR A 11 7.49 -16.99 -12.08
C TYR A 11 8.76 -16.51 -11.39
N ARG A 12 9.92 -16.59 -12.07
CA ARG A 12 11.21 -16.11 -11.54
C ARG A 12 11.19 -14.61 -11.27
N ALA A 13 10.59 -13.82 -12.15
CA ALA A 13 10.46 -12.38 -11.96
C ALA A 13 9.52 -12.04 -10.80
N VAL A 14 8.35 -12.67 -10.73
CA VAL A 14 7.37 -12.46 -9.64
C VAL A 14 7.95 -12.87 -8.29
N ALA A 15 8.61 -14.02 -8.20
CA ALA A 15 9.24 -14.48 -6.96
C ALA A 15 10.37 -13.53 -6.53
N GLY A 16 11.28 -13.16 -7.45
CA GLY A 16 12.38 -12.25 -7.13
C GLY A 16 11.92 -10.86 -6.69
N LEU A 17 10.96 -10.26 -7.41
CA LEU A 17 10.40 -8.95 -7.06
C LEU A 17 9.53 -9.03 -5.80
N GLY A 18 8.80 -10.13 -5.58
CA GLY A 18 8.00 -10.35 -4.38
C GLY A 18 8.86 -10.43 -3.13
N ILE A 19 9.94 -11.21 -3.15
CA ILE A 19 10.88 -11.31 -2.02
C ILE A 19 11.56 -9.97 -1.76
N LEU A 20 12.01 -9.28 -2.80
CA LEU A 20 12.64 -7.95 -2.67
C LEU A 20 11.67 -6.95 -2.03
N TYR A 21 10.42 -6.92 -2.48
CA TYR A 21 9.41 -6.04 -1.93
C TYR A 21 9.05 -6.40 -0.50
N ALA A 22 8.93 -7.72 -0.20
CA ALA A 22 8.70 -8.21 1.15
C ALA A 22 9.83 -7.79 2.11
N PHE A 23 11.10 -7.92 1.73
CA PHE A 23 12.24 -7.51 2.56
C PHE A 23 12.24 -6.02 2.85
N ARG A 24 11.91 -5.21 1.85
CA ARG A 24 11.79 -3.77 2.05
C ARG A 24 10.64 -3.43 3.02
N MET A 25 9.48 -4.05 2.83
CA MET A 25 8.31 -3.84 3.71
C MET A 25 8.54 -4.38 5.12
N LEU A 26 9.21 -5.51 5.24
CA LEU A 26 9.64 -6.06 6.52
C LEU A 26 10.51 -5.05 7.28
N GLY A 27 11.55 -4.50 6.64
CA GLY A 27 12.41 -3.48 7.25
C GLY A 27 11.66 -2.19 7.62
N LEU A 28 10.67 -1.79 6.83
CA LEU A 28 9.83 -0.63 7.13
C LEU A 28 8.95 -0.86 8.37
N PHE A 29 8.26 -2.01 8.39
CA PHE A 29 7.23 -2.28 9.39
C PHE A 29 7.80 -2.73 10.74
N MET A 30 8.99 -3.34 10.78
CA MET A 30 9.63 -3.74 12.05
C MET A 30 9.86 -2.57 13.01
N VAL A 31 10.00 -1.35 12.48
CA VAL A 31 10.20 -0.14 13.29
C VAL A 31 8.93 0.31 14.00
N LEU A 32 7.74 0.04 13.44
CA LEU A 32 6.46 0.52 13.99
C LEU A 32 6.22 0.08 15.44
N PRO A 33 6.30 -1.22 15.81
CA PRO A 33 5.97 -1.67 17.14
C PRO A 33 7.03 -1.35 18.20
N VAL A 34 8.22 -0.87 17.79
CA VAL A 34 9.35 -0.72 18.69
C VAL A 34 9.81 0.72 18.93
N LEU A 35 9.61 1.61 17.92
CA LEU A 35 10.20 2.94 17.99
C LEU A 35 9.71 3.74 19.19
N ALA A 36 8.41 3.69 19.48
CA ALA A 36 7.84 4.44 20.62
C ALA A 36 8.41 4.02 21.97
N LEU A 37 8.84 2.76 22.13
CA LEU A 37 9.44 2.25 23.37
C LEU A 37 10.93 2.56 23.46
N TYR A 38 11.68 2.18 22.44
CA TYR A 38 13.14 2.18 22.49
C TYR A 38 13.77 3.53 22.11
N ALA A 39 13.01 4.43 21.44
CA ALA A 39 13.51 5.76 21.14
C ALA A 39 13.38 6.76 22.32
N ARG A 40 12.72 6.39 23.40
CA ARG A 40 12.61 7.24 24.60
C ARG A 40 13.97 7.59 25.21
N ASP A 41 14.92 6.65 25.12
CA ASP A 41 16.23 6.77 25.74
C ASP A 41 17.25 7.49 24.84
N LEU A 42 16.86 7.88 23.61
CA LEU A 42 17.70 8.65 22.71
C LEU A 42 17.84 10.10 23.17
N GLU A 43 19.02 10.68 22.99
CA GLU A 43 19.25 12.09 23.26
C GLU A 43 18.27 13.00 22.51
N GLY A 44 17.61 13.90 23.22
CA GLY A 44 16.64 14.84 22.69
C GLY A 44 15.26 14.24 22.33
N ALA A 45 14.99 12.99 22.76
CA ALA A 45 13.72 12.35 22.49
C ALA A 45 12.55 13.03 23.18
N THR A 46 11.49 13.27 22.42
CA THR A 46 10.17 13.69 22.91
C THR A 46 9.11 12.89 22.18
N PRO A 47 7.88 12.73 22.72
CA PRO A 47 6.82 12.03 22.03
C PRO A 47 6.54 12.59 20.62
N PHE A 48 6.61 13.90 20.45
CA PHE A 48 6.47 14.56 19.15
C PHE A 48 7.58 14.16 18.18
N LEU A 49 8.86 14.19 18.60
CA LEU A 49 9.99 13.83 17.73
C LEU A 49 10.01 12.33 17.40
N ILE A 50 9.58 11.48 18.32
CA ILE A 50 9.35 10.05 18.05
C ILE A 50 8.27 9.87 16.98
N GLY A 51 7.18 10.63 17.06
CA GLY A 51 6.15 10.68 16.04
C GLY A 51 6.68 11.17 14.70
N ILE A 52 7.53 12.19 14.68
CA ILE A 52 8.22 12.66 13.46
C ILE A 52 9.17 11.58 12.91
N ALA A 53 9.86 10.82 13.75
CA ALA A 53 10.71 9.71 13.30
C ALA A 53 9.90 8.59 12.63
N LEU A 54 8.71 8.27 13.14
CA LEU A 54 7.77 7.35 12.50
C LEU A 54 7.24 7.91 11.17
N GLY A 55 6.77 9.15 11.18
CA GLY A 55 6.15 9.80 10.03
C GLY A 55 7.12 10.29 8.97
N GLY A 56 8.38 10.58 9.31
CA GLY A 56 9.37 11.17 8.41
C GLY A 56 9.70 10.31 7.20
N TYR A 57 9.72 8.99 7.38
CA TYR A 57 9.79 8.04 6.27
C TYR A 57 8.61 8.24 5.30
N GLY A 58 7.38 8.35 5.82
CA GLY A 58 6.18 8.55 5.00
C GLY A 58 6.22 9.85 4.22
N LEU A 59 6.67 10.94 4.81
CA LEU A 59 6.77 12.24 4.15
C LEU A 59 7.68 12.19 2.92
N THR A 60 8.90 11.72 3.09
CA THR A 60 9.86 11.63 2.00
C THR A 60 9.44 10.59 0.95
N GLN A 61 8.87 9.48 1.37
CA GLN A 61 8.30 8.48 0.46
C GLN A 61 7.19 9.10 -0.41
N ALA A 62 6.28 9.89 0.18
CA ALA A 62 5.20 10.55 -0.55
C ALA A 62 5.74 11.56 -1.58
N ILE A 63 6.74 12.36 -1.20
CA ILE A 63 7.37 13.36 -2.07
C ILE A 63 8.08 12.68 -3.26
N PHE A 64 8.84 11.63 -3.00
CA PHE A 64 9.67 10.97 -4.01
C PHE A 64 8.95 9.85 -4.79
N GLN A 65 7.74 9.44 -4.42
CA GLN A 65 6.99 8.35 -5.05
C GLN A 65 6.78 8.57 -6.56
N ILE A 66 6.29 9.74 -6.94
CA ILE A 66 6.05 10.10 -8.36
C ILE A 66 7.37 10.36 -9.09
N PRO A 67 8.30 11.18 -8.56
CA PRO A 67 9.61 11.39 -9.20
C PRO A 67 10.39 10.10 -9.48
N PHE A 68 10.48 9.18 -8.53
CA PHE A 68 11.17 7.90 -8.75
C PHE A 68 10.46 7.03 -9.79
N GLY A 69 9.13 7.02 -9.80
CA GLY A 69 8.35 6.34 -10.84
C GLY A 69 8.71 6.85 -12.23
N THR A 70 8.62 8.15 -12.45
CA THR A 70 8.93 8.79 -13.76
C THR A 70 10.40 8.67 -14.14
N LEU A 71 11.31 8.77 -13.17
CA LEU A 71 12.75 8.61 -13.40
C LEU A 71 13.10 7.18 -13.82
N SER A 72 12.39 6.19 -13.26
CA SER A 72 12.57 4.78 -13.62
C SER A 72 12.20 4.47 -15.07
N ASP A 73 11.26 5.24 -15.65
CA ASP A 73 10.90 5.15 -17.07
C ASP A 73 12.02 5.63 -17.99
N ARG A 74 12.82 6.58 -17.52
CA ARG A 74 13.88 7.24 -18.33
C ARG A 74 15.24 6.60 -18.15
N LEU A 75 15.64 6.32 -16.90
CA LEU A 75 16.99 5.83 -16.56
C LEU A 75 17.05 4.30 -16.43
N GLY A 76 15.89 3.64 -16.49
CA GLY A 76 15.78 2.20 -16.36
C GLY A 76 15.30 1.75 -14.98
N ARG A 77 14.41 0.74 -14.98
CA ARG A 77 13.73 0.24 -13.78
C ARG A 77 14.71 -0.24 -12.71
N LYS A 78 15.65 -1.11 -13.11
CA LYS A 78 16.60 -1.73 -12.17
C LYS A 78 17.55 -0.73 -11.53
N GLN A 79 18.02 0.27 -12.30
CA GLN A 79 18.92 1.30 -11.79
C GLN A 79 18.26 2.14 -10.70
N ILE A 80 17.00 2.54 -10.93
CA ILE A 80 16.25 3.34 -9.95
C ILE A 80 15.85 2.51 -8.73
N ILE A 81 15.51 1.24 -8.91
CA ILE A 81 15.28 0.34 -7.78
C ILE A 81 16.57 0.16 -6.97
N ALA A 82 17.71 -0.03 -7.61
CA ALA A 82 19.01 -0.14 -6.94
C ALA A 82 19.36 1.14 -6.17
N LEU A 83 19.18 2.32 -6.78
CA LEU A 83 19.39 3.61 -6.12
C LEU A 83 18.50 3.75 -4.87
N GLY A 84 17.21 3.42 -4.99
CA GLY A 84 16.30 3.49 -3.86
C GLY A 84 16.64 2.52 -2.73
N LEU A 85 17.12 1.31 -3.06
CA LEU A 85 17.62 0.35 -2.05
C LEU A 85 18.91 0.84 -1.39
N LEU A 86 19.81 1.51 -2.12
CA LEU A 86 21.01 2.13 -1.55
C LEU A 86 20.66 3.29 -0.62
N LEU A 87 19.70 4.14 -0.96
CA LEU A 87 19.21 5.19 -0.07
C LEU A 87 18.56 4.59 1.19
N PHE A 88 17.78 3.52 1.02
CA PHE A 88 17.17 2.80 2.15
C PHE A 88 18.23 2.16 3.05
N PHE A 89 19.28 1.56 2.48
CA PHE A 89 20.42 1.04 3.20
C PHE A 89 21.16 2.14 3.97
N ALA A 90 21.55 3.23 3.29
CA ALA A 90 22.26 4.34 3.91
C ALA A 90 21.48 4.99 5.05
N GLY A 91 20.16 5.19 4.86
CA GLY A 91 19.27 5.68 5.91
C GLY A 91 19.14 4.73 7.09
N SER A 92 19.16 3.41 6.83
CA SER A 92 19.13 2.39 7.88
C SER A 92 20.44 2.40 8.70
N VAL A 93 21.59 2.49 8.04
CA VAL A 93 22.90 2.60 8.71
C VAL A 93 22.97 3.89 9.54
N MET A 94 22.54 5.02 8.97
CA MET A 94 22.48 6.30 9.69
C MET A 94 21.64 6.19 10.97
N ALA A 95 20.45 5.61 10.89
CA ALA A 95 19.57 5.42 12.05
C ALA A 95 20.17 4.44 13.05
N ALA A 96 20.83 3.35 12.59
CA ALA A 96 21.46 2.35 13.44
C ALA A 96 22.64 2.89 14.26
N LEU A 97 23.41 3.81 13.68
CA LEU A 97 24.56 4.45 14.33
C LEU A 97 24.21 5.66 15.20
N SER A 98 22.95 6.11 15.14
CA SER A 98 22.56 7.34 15.83
C SER A 98 22.27 7.11 17.30
N THR A 99 22.79 8.01 18.16
CA THR A 99 22.50 8.09 19.58
C THR A 99 21.45 9.15 19.91
N SER A 100 21.03 9.95 18.92
CA SER A 100 20.04 11.00 19.09
C SER A 100 18.80 10.76 18.23
N ILE A 101 17.65 11.28 18.68
CA ILE A 101 16.39 11.21 17.92
C ILE A 101 16.50 11.94 16.58
N TYR A 102 17.29 13.01 16.48
CA TYR A 102 17.47 13.77 15.24
C TYR A 102 18.17 12.95 14.16
N GLY A 103 19.17 12.17 14.53
CA GLY A 103 19.84 11.27 13.60
C GLY A 103 18.94 10.12 13.14
N VAL A 104 18.09 9.59 14.04
CA VAL A 104 17.06 8.61 13.65
C VAL A 104 16.06 9.23 12.69
N ILE A 105 15.57 10.46 12.92
CA ILE A 105 14.69 11.20 12.00
C ILE A 105 15.36 11.35 10.62
N ALA A 106 16.62 11.81 10.58
CA ALA A 106 17.37 11.97 9.32
C ALA A 106 17.50 10.64 8.58
N GLY A 107 17.87 9.57 9.29
CA GLY A 107 17.96 8.21 8.72
C GLY A 107 16.60 7.73 8.16
N ARG A 108 15.50 7.97 8.88
CA ARG A 108 14.14 7.63 8.44
C ARG A 108 13.71 8.42 7.19
N CYS A 109 14.03 9.71 7.15
CA CYS A 109 13.78 10.54 5.95
C CYS A 109 14.60 10.05 4.75
N LEU A 110 15.86 9.66 4.97
CA LEU A 110 16.71 9.10 3.92
C LEU A 110 16.20 7.73 3.44
N GLN A 111 15.75 6.86 4.34
CA GLN A 111 15.09 5.60 3.99
C GLN A 111 13.88 5.83 3.08
N GLY A 112 13.00 6.78 3.45
CA GLY A 112 11.79 7.09 2.69
C GLY A 112 12.05 7.70 1.32
N SER A 113 13.16 8.45 1.15
CA SER A 113 13.53 9.03 -0.14
C SER A 113 13.82 7.98 -1.22
N GLY A 114 14.13 6.73 -0.82
CA GLY A 114 14.25 5.59 -1.72
C GLY A 114 12.90 5.01 -2.19
N ALA A 115 12.04 5.79 -2.82
CA ALA A 115 10.65 5.49 -3.17
C ALA A 115 10.50 4.53 -4.37
N ILE A 116 10.85 3.26 -4.23
CA ILE A 116 10.91 2.28 -5.33
C ILE A 116 9.59 1.57 -5.67
N ALA A 117 8.51 1.77 -4.91
CA ALA A 117 7.29 0.99 -5.07
C ALA A 117 6.71 1.07 -6.50
N GLY A 118 6.64 2.28 -7.08
CA GLY A 118 6.19 2.47 -8.46
C GLY A 118 7.09 1.80 -9.49
N ALA A 119 8.42 1.94 -9.35
CA ALA A 119 9.40 1.31 -10.25
C ALA A 119 9.35 -0.22 -10.18
N LEU A 120 9.13 -0.79 -8.99
CA LEU A 120 8.95 -2.24 -8.79
C LEU A 120 7.71 -2.77 -9.50
N MET A 121 6.57 -2.11 -9.32
CA MET A 121 5.31 -2.51 -9.97
C MET A 121 5.41 -2.37 -11.49
N ALA A 122 6.09 -1.34 -11.98
CA ALA A 122 6.35 -1.16 -13.39
C ALA A 122 7.27 -2.27 -13.95
N LEU A 123 8.35 -2.62 -13.23
CA LEU A 123 9.22 -3.73 -13.64
C LEU A 123 8.49 -5.08 -13.64
N LEU A 124 7.59 -5.31 -12.67
CA LEU A 124 6.73 -6.49 -12.66
C LEU A 124 5.85 -6.57 -13.91
N ALA A 125 5.21 -5.44 -14.27
CA ALA A 125 4.38 -5.36 -15.47
C ALA A 125 5.17 -5.60 -16.75
N ASP A 126 6.41 -5.08 -16.85
CA ASP A 126 7.31 -5.31 -18.00
C ASP A 126 7.74 -6.78 -18.12
N LYS A 127 7.63 -7.57 -17.05
CA LYS A 127 8.07 -8.98 -16.97
C LYS A 127 6.92 -9.98 -17.03
N THR A 128 5.68 -9.52 -17.01
CA THR A 128 4.50 -10.37 -17.02
C THR A 128 3.63 -10.06 -18.24
N ARG A 129 3.06 -11.11 -18.82
CA ARG A 129 2.05 -10.95 -19.88
C ARG A 129 0.79 -10.30 -19.30
N GLU A 130 0.01 -9.66 -20.14
CA GLU A 130 -1.22 -8.96 -19.73
C GLU A 130 -2.20 -9.89 -19.00
N GLU A 131 -2.33 -11.13 -19.49
CA GLU A 131 -3.23 -12.14 -18.94
C GLU A 131 -2.81 -12.61 -17.53
N THR A 132 -1.52 -12.57 -17.22
CA THR A 132 -0.95 -13.03 -15.93
C THR A 132 -0.65 -11.90 -14.97
N ARG A 133 -0.67 -10.64 -15.43
CA ARG A 133 -0.28 -9.44 -14.66
C ARG A 133 -1.07 -9.27 -13.38
N THR A 134 -2.38 -9.46 -13.43
CA THR A 134 -3.23 -9.35 -12.22
C THR A 134 -2.84 -10.37 -11.16
N THR A 135 -2.57 -11.62 -11.57
CA THR A 135 -2.10 -12.67 -10.66
C THR A 135 -0.74 -12.33 -10.06
N ALA A 136 0.18 -11.80 -10.87
CA ALA A 136 1.50 -11.36 -10.42
C ALA A 136 1.41 -10.21 -9.40
N MET A 137 0.57 -9.21 -9.65
CA MET A 137 0.35 -8.10 -8.72
C MET A 137 -0.29 -8.57 -7.41
N ALA A 138 -1.23 -9.53 -7.47
CA ALA A 138 -1.81 -10.13 -6.26
C ALA A 138 -0.76 -10.88 -5.43
N ALA A 139 0.17 -11.59 -6.07
CA ALA A 139 1.27 -12.26 -5.38
C ALA A 139 2.18 -11.27 -4.64
N ILE A 140 2.50 -10.10 -5.25
CA ILE A 140 3.23 -9.03 -4.57
C ILE A 140 2.41 -8.49 -3.37
N GLY A 141 1.12 -8.21 -3.55
CA GLY A 141 0.27 -7.75 -2.45
C GLY A 141 0.25 -8.73 -1.27
N MET A 142 0.18 -10.02 -1.55
CA MET A 142 0.23 -11.09 -0.54
C MET A 142 1.58 -11.11 0.19
N SER A 143 2.70 -10.90 -0.53
CA SER A 143 4.03 -10.82 0.08
C SER A 143 4.18 -9.63 1.03
N ILE A 144 3.51 -8.50 0.75
CA ILE A 144 3.48 -7.33 1.63
C ILE A 144 2.70 -7.65 2.92
N GLY A 145 1.53 -8.28 2.82
CA GLY A 145 0.72 -8.67 3.97
C GLY A 145 1.47 -9.63 4.90
N VAL A 146 2.14 -10.63 4.34
CA VAL A 146 2.99 -11.57 5.10
C VAL A 146 4.15 -10.82 5.76
N ALA A 147 4.83 -9.92 5.03
CA ALA A 147 5.92 -9.11 5.58
C ALA A 147 5.45 -8.23 6.74
N PHE A 148 4.25 -7.64 6.66
CA PHE A 148 3.66 -6.86 7.74
C PHE A 148 3.43 -7.70 9.00
N GLY A 149 2.79 -8.85 8.87
CA GLY A 149 2.56 -9.75 10.02
C GLY A 149 3.86 -10.23 10.67
N LEU A 150 4.86 -10.63 9.86
CA LEU A 150 6.19 -11.04 10.34
C LEU A 150 6.94 -9.88 11.01
N ALA A 151 6.83 -8.66 10.48
CA ALA A 151 7.47 -7.48 11.04
C ALA A 151 6.99 -7.16 12.45
N MET A 152 5.70 -7.35 12.71
CA MET A 152 5.09 -7.12 14.04
C MET A 152 5.64 -8.07 15.10
N ALA A 153 6.09 -9.28 14.73
CA ALA A 153 6.73 -10.22 15.64
C ALA A 153 8.25 -10.02 15.71
N LEU A 154 8.91 -9.88 14.55
CA LEU A 154 10.36 -9.79 14.47
C LEU A 154 10.90 -8.45 15.02
N GLY A 155 10.14 -7.35 14.85
CA GLY A 155 10.54 -6.05 15.37
C GLY A 155 10.80 -6.07 16.89
N PRO A 156 9.81 -6.41 17.73
CA PRO A 156 10.00 -6.53 19.18
C PRO A 156 11.10 -7.53 19.57
N PHE A 157 11.16 -8.69 18.90
CA PHE A 157 12.20 -9.70 19.18
C PHE A 157 13.62 -9.16 18.92
N LEU A 158 13.84 -8.51 17.78
CA LEU A 158 15.14 -7.95 17.44
C LEU A 158 15.50 -6.75 18.35
N ALA A 159 14.52 -5.95 18.73
CA ALA A 159 14.73 -4.83 19.61
C ALA A 159 15.09 -5.28 21.04
N GLU A 160 14.50 -6.38 21.52
CA GLU A 160 14.84 -6.97 22.83
C GLU A 160 16.29 -7.45 22.88
N VAL A 161 16.73 -8.14 21.81
CA VAL A 161 18.09 -8.76 21.80
C VAL A 161 19.19 -7.75 21.45
N PHE A 162 18.92 -6.84 20.50
CA PHE A 162 19.93 -5.97 19.89
C PHE A 162 19.61 -4.47 20.00
N GLY A 163 18.56 -4.10 20.74
CA GLY A 163 18.09 -2.72 20.83
C GLY A 163 17.52 -2.17 19.52
N LEU A 164 17.16 -0.90 19.52
CA LEU A 164 16.66 -0.19 18.34
C LEU A 164 17.68 -0.18 17.19
N SER A 165 18.97 -0.05 17.53
CA SER A 165 20.07 -0.11 16.56
C SER A 165 20.07 -1.44 15.79
N GLY A 166 19.82 -2.58 16.46
CA GLY A 166 19.74 -3.89 15.84
C GLY A 166 18.60 -4.03 14.85
N VAL A 167 17.46 -3.40 15.10
CA VAL A 167 16.34 -3.35 14.14
C VAL A 167 16.77 -2.62 12.86
N PHE A 168 17.46 -1.48 12.99
CA PHE A 168 17.95 -0.73 11.82
C PHE A 168 19.09 -1.44 11.09
N TRP A 169 20.01 -2.14 11.80
CA TRP A 169 21.02 -2.99 11.16
C TRP A 169 20.41 -4.16 10.38
N SER A 170 19.37 -4.79 10.94
CA SER A 170 18.62 -5.84 10.24
C SER A 170 17.96 -5.30 8.97
N THR A 171 17.40 -4.08 9.04
CA THR A 171 16.83 -3.38 7.89
C THR A 171 17.88 -3.08 6.82
N ALA A 172 19.09 -2.66 7.23
CA ALA A 172 20.22 -2.45 6.30
C ALA A 172 20.63 -3.76 5.61
N LEU A 173 20.73 -4.85 6.36
CA LEU A 173 21.03 -6.17 5.80
C LEU A 173 19.97 -6.61 4.77
N LEU A 174 18.69 -6.45 5.08
CA LEU A 174 17.61 -6.77 4.15
C LEU A 174 17.70 -5.94 2.86
N ALA A 175 18.11 -4.67 2.93
CA ALA A 175 18.33 -3.85 1.75
C ALA A 175 19.48 -4.37 0.87
N LEU A 176 20.60 -4.80 1.46
CA LEU A 176 21.72 -5.41 0.74
C LEU A 176 21.32 -6.72 0.08
N VAL A 177 20.61 -7.59 0.81
CA VAL A 177 20.07 -8.84 0.24
C VAL A 177 19.09 -8.53 -0.89
N GLY A 178 18.26 -7.51 -0.74
CA GLY A 178 17.39 -7.01 -1.80
C GLY A 178 18.14 -6.58 -3.06
N LEU A 179 19.28 -5.89 -2.92
CA LEU A 179 20.17 -5.56 -4.04
C LEU A 179 20.73 -6.81 -4.74
N LEU A 180 21.17 -7.81 -3.99
CA LEU A 180 21.64 -9.08 -4.55
C LEU A 180 20.53 -9.80 -5.32
N ILE A 181 19.32 -9.85 -4.78
CA ILE A 181 18.14 -10.43 -5.44
C ILE A 181 17.85 -9.68 -6.75
N LEU A 182 17.86 -8.35 -6.73
CA LEU A 182 17.60 -7.52 -7.90
C LEU A 182 18.55 -7.86 -9.06
N TRP A 183 19.84 -8.06 -8.76
CA TRP A 183 20.85 -8.30 -9.80
C TRP A 183 20.94 -9.77 -10.22
N ARG A 184 20.75 -10.72 -9.30
CA ARG A 184 20.93 -12.17 -9.57
C ARG A 184 19.65 -12.86 -10.02
N LEU A 185 18.48 -12.51 -9.44
CA LEU A 185 17.23 -13.24 -9.66
C LEU A 185 16.32 -12.52 -10.65
N VAL A 186 16.28 -11.18 -10.65
CA VAL A 186 15.37 -10.45 -11.53
C VAL A 186 15.98 -10.30 -12.91
N PRO A 187 15.34 -10.84 -13.99
CA PRO A 187 15.91 -10.74 -15.34
C PRO A 187 15.95 -9.29 -15.84
N ALA A 188 16.90 -8.93 -16.70
CA ALA A 188 16.90 -7.64 -17.39
C ALA A 188 15.67 -7.53 -18.31
N ALA A 189 15.04 -6.37 -18.41
CA ALA A 189 13.94 -6.09 -19.33
C ALA A 189 14.27 -4.88 -20.19
N PRO A 190 13.95 -4.90 -21.48
CA PRO A 190 13.82 -3.66 -22.22
C PRO A 190 12.72 -2.82 -21.58
N ALA A 191 12.94 -1.53 -21.43
CA ALA A 191 11.93 -0.62 -20.89
C ALA A 191 10.77 -0.57 -21.89
N ARG A 192 9.65 -1.19 -21.55
CA ARG A 192 8.37 -1.02 -22.23
C ARG A 192 7.54 -0.04 -21.41
N GLN A 193 7.13 1.04 -22.04
CA GLN A 193 6.22 1.98 -21.38
C GLN A 193 4.80 1.42 -21.53
N HIS A 194 4.22 0.97 -20.42
CA HIS A 194 2.80 0.66 -20.34
C HIS A 194 2.08 1.82 -19.62
N ARG A 195 1.18 2.51 -20.32
CA ARG A 195 0.41 3.64 -19.75
C ARG A 195 -0.38 3.27 -18.50
N ASP A 196 -0.88 2.05 -18.44
CA ASP A 196 -1.69 1.56 -17.31
C ASP A 196 -0.87 1.35 -16.01
N VAL A 197 0.46 1.44 -16.08
CA VAL A 197 1.36 1.20 -14.95
C VAL A 197 2.14 2.45 -14.55
N GLY A 198 2.43 3.32 -15.50
CA GLY A 198 3.14 4.58 -15.28
C GLY A 198 2.24 5.71 -14.78
N VAL A 199 2.84 6.76 -14.21
CA VAL A 199 2.14 8.00 -13.86
C VAL A 199 2.14 8.93 -15.06
N ASP A 200 0.95 9.30 -15.58
CA ASP A 200 0.79 10.33 -16.60
C ASP A 200 0.46 11.68 -15.93
N PRO A 201 1.40 12.65 -15.96
CA PRO A 201 1.19 13.98 -15.36
C PRO A 201 -0.03 14.73 -15.89
N ARG A 202 -0.43 14.46 -17.16
CA ARG A 202 -1.59 15.12 -17.80
C ARG A 202 -2.91 14.68 -17.17
N GLN A 203 -2.94 13.45 -16.65
CA GLN A 203 -4.12 12.88 -16.01
C GLN A 203 -4.15 13.14 -14.50
N LEU A 204 -3.02 13.55 -13.90
CA LEU A 204 -2.88 13.73 -12.45
C LEU A 204 -3.94 14.67 -11.88
N ARG A 205 -4.17 15.83 -12.52
CA ARG A 205 -5.19 16.79 -12.08
C ARG A 205 -6.60 16.17 -12.07
N LYS A 206 -6.95 15.42 -13.10
CA LYS A 206 -8.26 14.75 -13.18
C LYS A 206 -8.44 13.71 -12.07
N MET A 207 -7.38 12.94 -11.76
CA MET A 207 -7.41 11.94 -10.69
C MET A 207 -7.52 12.57 -9.30
N LEU A 208 -6.86 13.72 -9.08
CA LEU A 208 -6.92 14.44 -7.80
C LEU A 208 -8.29 15.02 -7.48
N PHE A 209 -9.09 15.40 -8.50
CA PHE A 209 -10.36 16.09 -8.29
C PHE A 209 -11.61 15.23 -8.58
N GLN A 210 -11.44 13.97 -8.98
CA GLN A 210 -12.59 13.07 -9.12
C GLN A 210 -13.10 12.64 -7.73
N SER A 211 -14.36 12.96 -7.41
CA SER A 211 -14.91 12.84 -6.06
C SER A 211 -14.75 11.43 -5.46
N GLU A 212 -15.03 10.39 -6.23
CA GLU A 212 -14.93 9.01 -5.72
C GLU A 212 -13.48 8.59 -5.47
N LEU A 213 -12.54 8.97 -6.34
CA LEU A 213 -11.10 8.73 -6.12
C LEU A 213 -10.58 9.55 -4.94
N LEU A 214 -11.06 10.79 -4.76
CA LEU A 214 -10.70 11.62 -3.61
C LEU A 214 -11.13 10.98 -2.29
N ARG A 215 -12.36 10.41 -2.23
CA ARG A 215 -12.84 9.66 -1.05
C ARG A 215 -11.97 8.45 -0.74
N LEU A 216 -11.58 7.69 -1.76
CA LEU A 216 -10.69 6.54 -1.57
C LEU A 216 -9.26 6.94 -1.18
N ASN A 217 -8.75 8.04 -1.75
CA ASN A 217 -7.45 8.60 -1.37
C ASN A 217 -7.47 9.12 0.08
N PHE A 218 -8.57 9.75 0.50
CA PHE A 218 -8.77 10.12 1.91
C PHE A 218 -8.90 8.88 2.80
N SER A 219 -9.54 7.82 2.33
CA SER A 219 -9.70 6.57 3.08
C SER A 219 -8.35 5.93 3.39
N ILE A 220 -7.46 5.81 2.41
CA ILE A 220 -6.12 5.25 2.66
C ILE A 220 -5.24 6.19 3.50
N PHE A 221 -5.38 7.50 3.30
CA PHE A 221 -4.75 8.51 4.16
C PHE A 221 -5.17 8.33 5.63
N ALA A 222 -6.48 8.27 5.91
CA ALA A 222 -7.01 8.10 7.25
C ALA A 222 -6.58 6.77 7.87
N LEU A 223 -6.66 5.67 7.10
CA LEU A 223 -6.24 4.34 7.55
C LEU A 223 -4.79 4.34 8.05
N HIS A 224 -3.86 4.93 7.28
CA HIS A 224 -2.45 4.95 7.64
C HIS A 224 -2.11 6.02 8.69
N ALA A 225 -2.85 7.12 8.73
CA ALA A 225 -2.72 8.11 9.82
C ALA A 225 -3.14 7.49 11.16
N ILE A 226 -4.25 6.76 11.18
CA ILE A 226 -4.72 6.00 12.34
C ILE A 226 -3.68 4.95 12.75
N LEU A 227 -3.21 4.12 11.81
CA LEU A 227 -2.22 3.08 12.09
C LEU A 227 -0.96 3.66 12.74
N THR A 228 -0.34 4.64 12.08
CA THR A 228 0.94 5.20 12.54
C THR A 228 0.78 5.95 13.84
N GLY A 229 -0.33 6.69 14.01
CA GLY A 229 -0.68 7.34 15.27
C GLY A 229 -0.82 6.33 16.41
N CYS A 230 -1.60 5.26 16.19
CA CYS A 230 -1.81 4.23 17.20
C CYS A 230 -0.51 3.55 17.64
N PHE A 231 0.46 3.34 16.73
CA PHE A 231 1.75 2.74 17.09
C PHE A 231 2.66 3.65 17.95
N ILE A 232 2.30 4.91 18.17
CA ILE A 232 2.94 5.75 19.19
C ILE A 232 2.43 5.36 20.58
N ALA A 233 1.16 5.04 20.72
CA ALA A 233 0.51 4.77 22.01
C ALA A 233 0.41 3.28 22.35
N LEU A 234 0.19 2.41 21.37
CA LEU A 234 -0.13 0.99 21.57
C LEU A 234 0.99 0.21 22.28
N PRO A 235 2.28 0.32 21.92
CA PRO A 235 3.33 -0.37 22.65
C PRO A 235 3.42 0.05 24.13
N LEU A 236 3.24 1.35 24.40
CA LEU A 236 3.21 1.89 25.75
C LEU A 236 1.99 1.40 26.55
N ARG A 237 0.84 1.28 25.88
CA ARG A 237 -0.37 0.73 26.51
C ARG A 237 -0.19 -0.75 26.88
N LEU A 238 0.47 -1.54 26.06
CA LEU A 238 0.78 -2.94 26.39
C LEU A 238 1.68 -3.04 27.61
N GLU A 239 2.74 -2.20 27.73
CA GLU A 239 3.58 -2.13 28.93
C GLU A 239 2.77 -1.74 30.17
N ASN A 240 1.92 -0.70 30.09
CA ASN A 240 1.07 -0.26 31.20
C ASN A 240 0.12 -1.36 31.72
N LEU A 241 -0.24 -2.31 30.86
CA LEU A 241 -1.04 -3.49 31.23
C LEU A 241 -0.18 -4.67 31.71
N GLY A 242 1.13 -4.47 31.89
CA GLY A 242 2.07 -5.50 32.34
C GLY A 242 2.32 -6.58 31.28
N ILE A 243 2.35 -6.20 30.01
CA ILE A 243 2.86 -7.01 28.91
C ILE A 243 4.19 -6.39 28.49
N ASP A 244 5.29 -6.97 28.93
CA ASP A 244 6.63 -6.46 28.62
C ASP A 244 6.91 -6.47 27.12
N ALA A 245 7.80 -5.58 26.67
CA ALA A 245 8.14 -5.36 25.25
C ALA A 245 8.52 -6.65 24.52
N GLN A 246 9.24 -7.58 25.18
CA GLN A 246 9.62 -8.90 24.64
C GLN A 246 8.42 -9.78 24.24
N TYR A 247 7.26 -9.60 24.88
CA TYR A 247 6.04 -10.37 24.59
C TYR A 247 5.12 -9.68 23.58
N HIS A 248 5.41 -8.44 23.15
CA HIS A 248 4.54 -7.72 22.21
C HIS A 248 4.36 -8.49 20.88
N GLY A 249 5.42 -9.14 20.37
CA GLY A 249 5.34 -9.98 19.18
C GLY A 249 4.35 -11.13 19.32
N TRP A 250 4.24 -11.72 20.51
CA TRP A 250 3.27 -12.79 20.83
C TRP A 250 1.82 -12.29 20.95
N VAL A 251 1.61 -10.98 21.11
CA VAL A 251 0.28 -10.36 21.01
C VAL A 251 -0.03 -10.02 19.55
N TYR A 252 0.90 -9.34 18.86
CA TYR A 252 0.65 -8.86 17.51
C TYR A 252 0.49 -10.00 16.49
N LEU A 253 1.34 -11.02 16.52
CA LEU A 253 1.33 -12.09 15.52
C LEU A 253 0.01 -12.88 15.49
N PRO A 254 -0.53 -13.39 16.62
CA PRO A 254 -1.83 -14.05 16.62
C PRO A 254 -2.97 -13.11 16.21
N VAL A 255 -2.98 -11.87 16.70
CA VAL A 255 -4.01 -10.88 16.35
C VAL A 255 -4.00 -10.60 14.84
N MET A 256 -2.80 -10.45 14.25
CA MET A 256 -2.66 -10.27 12.80
C MET A 256 -3.12 -11.50 12.02
N ALA A 257 -2.69 -12.70 12.45
CA ALA A 257 -3.06 -13.95 11.78
C ALA A 257 -4.58 -14.19 11.84
N VAL A 258 -5.18 -14.09 13.02
CA VAL A 258 -6.64 -14.26 13.17
C VAL A 258 -7.39 -13.18 12.39
N GLY A 259 -6.96 -11.92 12.47
CA GLY A 259 -7.55 -10.80 11.71
C GLY A 259 -7.47 -11.01 10.20
N PHE A 260 -6.36 -11.56 9.70
CA PHE A 260 -6.20 -11.90 8.29
C PHE A 260 -7.21 -12.98 7.84
N PHE A 261 -7.41 -14.03 8.62
CA PHE A 261 -8.43 -15.04 8.30
C PHE A 261 -9.86 -14.50 8.49
N ALA A 262 -10.09 -13.67 9.51
CA ALA A 262 -11.41 -13.10 9.78
C ALA A 262 -11.88 -12.13 8.68
N MET A 263 -10.97 -11.49 7.93
CA MET A 263 -11.35 -10.63 6.80
C MET A 263 -11.88 -11.42 5.60
N VAL A 264 -11.52 -12.71 5.42
CA VAL A 264 -11.85 -13.48 4.22
C VAL A 264 -13.37 -13.60 3.99
N PRO A 265 -14.21 -14.00 4.97
CA PRO A 265 -15.65 -14.02 4.78
C PRO A 265 -16.22 -12.63 4.48
N LEU A 266 -15.64 -11.55 5.01
CA LEU A 266 -16.06 -10.19 4.74
C LEU A 266 -15.74 -9.76 3.30
N ILE A 267 -14.57 -10.14 2.76
CA ILE A 267 -14.24 -9.95 1.33
C ILE A 267 -15.23 -10.71 0.44
N ILE A 268 -15.57 -11.96 0.80
CA ILE A 268 -16.56 -12.74 0.06
C ILE A 268 -17.92 -12.04 0.09
N ALA A 269 -18.33 -11.52 1.25
CA ALA A 269 -19.57 -10.76 1.38
C ALA A 269 -19.55 -9.48 0.51
N ALA A 270 -18.44 -8.78 0.47
CA ALA A 270 -18.28 -7.57 -0.33
C ALA A 270 -18.31 -7.84 -1.84
N GLU A 271 -17.51 -8.80 -2.32
CA GLU A 271 -17.31 -9.03 -3.75
C GLU A 271 -18.37 -9.99 -4.34
N LYS A 272 -18.60 -11.15 -3.73
CA LYS A 272 -19.51 -12.18 -4.25
C LYS A 272 -20.97 -11.84 -4.03
N TYR A 273 -21.31 -11.33 -2.83
CA TYR A 273 -22.69 -10.98 -2.48
C TYR A 273 -23.02 -9.50 -2.73
N ARG A 274 -22.09 -8.74 -3.33
CA ARG A 274 -22.28 -7.34 -3.76
C ARG A 274 -22.59 -6.37 -2.62
N HIS A 275 -22.16 -6.68 -1.39
CA HIS A 275 -22.36 -5.83 -0.21
C HIS A 275 -21.19 -4.89 0.08
N MET A 276 -20.44 -4.48 -0.97
CA MET A 276 -19.17 -3.74 -0.85
C MET A 276 -19.29 -2.49 0.04
N LYS A 277 -20.31 -1.63 -0.18
CA LYS A 277 -20.50 -0.41 0.61
C LYS A 277 -20.76 -0.71 2.08
N MET A 278 -21.66 -1.67 2.35
CA MET A 278 -22.03 -2.04 3.72
C MET A 278 -20.82 -2.62 4.48
N VAL A 279 -20.06 -3.51 3.85
CA VAL A 279 -18.85 -4.10 4.44
C VAL A 279 -17.79 -3.03 4.69
N PHE A 280 -17.58 -2.14 3.72
CA PHE A 280 -16.64 -1.02 3.84
C PHE A 280 -17.00 -0.11 5.01
N MET A 281 -18.25 0.39 5.04
CA MET A 281 -18.72 1.26 6.11
C MET A 281 -18.72 0.57 7.48
N GLY A 282 -19.14 -0.69 7.52
CA GLY A 282 -19.13 -1.51 8.74
C GLY A 282 -17.73 -1.69 9.31
N ALA A 283 -16.72 -1.90 8.46
CA ALA A 283 -15.34 -2.01 8.88
C ALA A 283 -14.81 -0.68 9.46
N VAL A 284 -15.10 0.46 8.82
CA VAL A 284 -14.72 1.78 9.35
C VAL A 284 -15.36 2.05 10.70
N VAL A 285 -16.64 1.73 10.87
CA VAL A 285 -17.35 1.86 12.15
C VAL A 285 -16.74 0.95 13.21
N ALA A 286 -16.50 -0.33 12.88
CA ALA A 286 -15.91 -1.30 13.81
C ALA A 286 -14.52 -0.86 14.28
N MET A 287 -13.68 -0.39 13.37
CA MET A 287 -12.36 0.18 13.70
C MET A 287 -12.49 1.41 14.60
N THR A 288 -13.41 2.33 14.29
CA THR A 288 -13.63 3.54 15.08
C THR A 288 -14.08 3.22 16.50
N LEU A 289 -15.01 2.27 16.66
CA LEU A 289 -15.47 1.80 17.97
C LEU A 289 -14.33 1.09 18.74
N ALA A 290 -13.51 0.28 18.05
CA ALA A 290 -12.35 -0.34 18.67
C ALA A 290 -11.35 0.72 19.18
N LEU A 291 -11.12 1.80 18.43
CA LEU A 291 -10.27 2.91 18.82
C LEU A 291 -10.82 3.67 20.04
N LEU A 292 -12.14 3.94 20.08
CA LEU A 292 -12.79 4.51 21.27
C LEU A 292 -12.57 3.62 22.49
N GLY A 293 -12.83 2.31 22.33
CA GLY A 293 -12.57 1.36 23.39
C GLY A 293 -11.10 1.34 23.84
N LEU A 294 -10.12 1.43 22.93
CA LEU A 294 -8.69 1.50 23.26
C LEU A 294 -8.30 2.79 24.02
N GLY A 295 -9.06 3.88 23.83
CA GLY A 295 -8.87 5.14 24.55
C GLY A 295 -9.36 5.12 26.00
N GLU A 296 -10.20 4.16 26.39
CA GLU A 296 -10.71 4.04 27.74
C GLU A 296 -9.62 3.60 28.73
N THR A 297 -9.71 4.11 29.95
CA THR A 297 -8.82 3.70 31.06
C THR A 297 -9.36 2.46 31.78
N GLY A 298 -8.50 1.69 32.43
CA GLY A 298 -8.91 0.55 33.26
C GLY A 298 -9.24 -0.74 32.51
N GLN A 299 -8.80 -0.87 31.23
CA GLN A 299 -8.99 -2.09 30.46
C GLN A 299 -8.23 -3.29 31.02
N THR A 300 -8.79 -4.48 30.78
CA THR A 300 -8.05 -5.74 30.99
C THR A 300 -7.28 -6.12 29.72
N LYS A 301 -6.24 -6.95 29.88
CA LYS A 301 -5.44 -7.47 28.76
C LYS A 301 -6.32 -8.12 27.66
N TRP A 302 -7.35 -8.86 28.07
CA TRP A 302 -8.24 -9.56 27.13
C TRP A 302 -9.13 -8.61 26.32
N VAL A 303 -9.62 -7.54 26.96
CA VAL A 303 -10.40 -6.51 26.26
C VAL A 303 -9.52 -5.80 25.23
N LEU A 304 -8.30 -5.43 25.61
CA LEU A 304 -7.35 -4.83 24.68
C LEU A 304 -7.07 -5.76 23.48
N ILE A 305 -6.79 -7.05 23.71
CA ILE A 305 -6.53 -8.01 22.63
C ILE A 305 -7.75 -8.14 21.69
N LEU A 306 -8.96 -8.16 22.24
CA LEU A 306 -10.19 -8.21 21.44
C LEU A 306 -10.37 -6.96 20.60
N LEU A 307 -10.14 -5.77 21.16
CA LEU A 307 -10.22 -4.49 20.45
C LEU A 307 -9.16 -4.41 19.33
N LEU A 308 -7.95 -4.88 19.61
CA LEU A 308 -6.90 -4.99 18.59
C LEU A 308 -7.29 -5.96 17.47
N LEU A 309 -7.90 -7.09 17.80
CA LEU A 309 -8.38 -8.05 16.79
C LEU A 309 -9.43 -7.41 15.88
N VAL A 310 -10.40 -6.67 16.44
CA VAL A 310 -11.40 -5.95 15.64
C VAL A 310 -10.73 -4.89 14.76
N PHE A 311 -9.83 -4.10 15.34
CA PHE A 311 -9.09 -3.06 14.61
C PHE A 311 -8.28 -3.64 13.44
N PHE A 312 -7.47 -4.67 13.68
CA PHE A 312 -6.61 -5.24 12.63
C PHE A 312 -7.38 -6.10 11.62
N THR A 313 -8.53 -6.65 11.98
CA THR A 313 -9.45 -7.27 11.00
C THR A 313 -9.97 -6.21 10.02
N GLY A 314 -10.43 -5.08 10.53
CA GLY A 314 -10.85 -3.95 9.71
C GLY A 314 -9.71 -3.37 8.88
N PHE A 315 -8.53 -3.21 9.46
CA PHE A 315 -7.33 -2.74 8.78
C PHE A 315 -6.96 -3.65 7.59
N ASN A 316 -6.81 -4.95 7.80
CA ASN A 316 -6.48 -5.91 6.75
C ASN A 316 -7.55 -5.92 5.64
N LEU A 317 -8.83 -5.84 6.03
CA LEU A 317 -9.94 -5.75 5.08
C LEU A 317 -9.82 -4.49 4.20
N MET A 318 -9.54 -3.34 4.79
CA MET A 318 -9.38 -2.07 4.05
C MET A 318 -8.15 -2.08 3.15
N GLU A 319 -7.03 -2.65 3.60
CA GLU A 319 -5.81 -2.83 2.78
C GLU A 319 -6.08 -3.69 1.54
N ALA A 320 -6.97 -4.67 1.63
CA ALA A 320 -7.36 -5.49 0.49
C ALA A 320 -8.38 -4.79 -0.44
N MET A 321 -9.37 -4.09 0.14
CA MET A 321 -10.49 -3.50 -0.60
C MET A 321 -10.10 -2.19 -1.32
N LEU A 322 -9.37 -1.29 -0.67
CA LEU A 322 -9.08 0.05 -1.20
C LEU A 322 -8.33 0.02 -2.55
N PRO A 323 -7.23 -0.76 -2.73
CA PRO A 323 -6.56 -0.84 -4.02
C PRO A 323 -7.46 -1.43 -5.13
N SER A 324 -8.29 -2.41 -4.77
CA SER A 324 -9.29 -2.98 -5.69
C SER A 324 -10.28 -1.92 -6.17
N MET A 325 -10.81 -1.11 -5.26
CA MET A 325 -11.75 -0.04 -5.59
C MET A 325 -11.11 1.07 -6.42
N ILE A 326 -9.89 1.50 -6.10
CA ILE A 326 -9.11 2.46 -6.93
C ILE A 326 -8.96 1.92 -8.35
N SER A 327 -8.56 0.65 -8.49
CA SER A 327 -8.41 0.00 -9.80
C SER A 327 -9.72 -0.05 -10.60
N LYS A 328 -10.85 -0.28 -9.92
CA LYS A 328 -12.19 -0.33 -10.56
C LYS A 328 -12.67 1.06 -10.98
N LEU A 329 -12.43 2.10 -10.17
CA LEU A 329 -12.90 3.47 -10.42
C LEU A 329 -11.96 4.30 -11.31
N SER A 330 -10.69 3.93 -11.42
CA SER A 330 -9.75 4.65 -12.29
C SER A 330 -10.19 4.53 -13.77
N PRO A 331 -10.12 5.61 -14.58
CA PRO A 331 -10.39 5.54 -16.01
C PRO A 331 -9.48 4.54 -16.74
N ALA A 332 -9.91 4.10 -17.91
CA ALA A 332 -9.12 3.24 -18.78
C ALA A 332 -7.75 3.91 -19.10
N GLY A 333 -6.64 3.16 -18.98
CA GLY A 333 -5.29 3.66 -19.21
C GLY A 333 -4.74 4.63 -18.17
N ALA A 334 -5.44 4.87 -17.04
CA ALA A 334 -5.01 5.79 -15.98
C ALA A 334 -4.77 5.12 -14.62
N LYS A 335 -4.80 3.79 -14.58
CA LYS A 335 -4.66 3.02 -13.34
C LYS A 335 -3.35 3.31 -12.61
N GLY A 336 -2.22 3.40 -13.34
CA GLY A 336 -0.92 3.71 -12.74
C GLY A 336 -0.91 5.09 -12.08
N THR A 337 -1.49 6.10 -12.72
CA THR A 337 -1.62 7.46 -12.15
C THR A 337 -2.49 7.45 -10.89
N ALA A 338 -3.65 6.79 -10.93
CA ALA A 338 -4.55 6.68 -9.78
C ALA A 338 -3.88 5.97 -8.59
N MET A 339 -3.16 4.87 -8.86
CA MET A 339 -2.38 4.15 -7.83
C MET A 339 -1.21 4.96 -7.29
N GLY A 340 -0.58 5.82 -8.11
CA GLY A 340 0.45 6.76 -7.67
C GLY A 340 -0.09 7.78 -6.66
N VAL A 341 -1.25 8.39 -6.95
CA VAL A 341 -1.93 9.31 -6.03
C VAL A 341 -2.35 8.60 -4.76
N TYR A 342 -2.91 7.40 -4.89
CA TYR A 342 -3.31 6.55 -3.76
C TYR A 342 -2.12 6.26 -2.82
N SER A 343 -0.99 5.79 -3.37
CA SER A 343 0.21 5.52 -2.57
C SER A 343 0.80 6.79 -1.93
N THR A 344 0.77 7.93 -2.63
CA THR A 344 1.17 9.23 -2.06
C THR A 344 0.28 9.60 -0.88
N SER A 345 -1.05 9.43 -1.01
CA SER A 345 -2.01 9.68 0.08
C SER A 345 -1.77 8.74 1.27
N GLN A 346 -1.46 7.47 1.02
CA GLN A 346 -1.10 6.47 2.03
C GLN A 346 0.08 6.94 2.88
N PHE A 347 1.19 7.31 2.24
CA PHE A 347 2.40 7.72 2.94
C PHE A 347 2.27 9.10 3.60
N LEU A 348 1.50 10.03 3.01
CA LEU A 348 1.14 11.28 3.69
C LEU A 348 0.31 11.01 4.94
N GLY A 349 -0.63 10.06 4.88
CA GLY A 349 -1.40 9.64 6.05
C GLY A 349 -0.48 9.14 7.16
N ALA A 350 0.45 8.25 6.85
CA ALA A 350 1.43 7.75 7.82
C ALA A 350 2.28 8.88 8.42
N SER A 351 2.68 9.86 7.60
CA SER A 351 3.43 11.02 8.08
C SER A 351 2.64 11.88 9.04
N VAL A 352 1.42 12.26 8.66
CA VAL A 352 0.54 13.11 9.48
C VAL A 352 0.15 12.38 10.76
N GLY A 353 -0.18 11.09 10.67
CA GLY A 353 -0.51 10.25 11.82
C GLY A 353 0.63 10.16 12.83
N GLY A 354 1.87 10.00 12.34
CA GLY A 354 3.06 10.03 13.19
C GLY A 354 3.24 11.37 13.89
N GLY A 355 3.28 12.46 13.12
CA GLY A 355 3.49 13.81 13.66
C GLY A 355 2.40 14.25 14.63
N LEU A 356 1.12 14.16 14.22
CA LEU A 356 -0.02 14.55 15.07
C LEU A 356 -0.21 13.59 16.26
N GLY A 357 -0.06 12.29 16.04
CA GLY A 357 -0.13 11.30 17.13
C GLY A 357 0.93 11.55 18.20
N GLY A 358 2.17 11.86 17.77
CA GLY A 358 3.24 12.24 18.70
C GLY A 358 2.97 13.55 19.46
N ALA A 359 2.41 14.56 18.76
CA ALA A 359 2.00 15.82 19.39
C ALA A 359 0.89 15.59 20.43
N VAL A 360 -0.14 14.81 20.07
CA VAL A 360 -1.24 14.46 20.98
C VAL A 360 -0.72 13.67 22.18
N ALA A 361 0.14 12.67 21.95
CA ALA A 361 0.75 11.89 23.03
C ALA A 361 1.52 12.79 24.02
N GLY A 362 2.29 13.75 23.48
CA GLY A 362 3.10 14.66 24.29
C GLY A 362 2.31 15.66 25.12
N HIS A 363 1.13 16.10 24.65
CA HIS A 363 0.34 17.12 25.34
C HIS A 363 -0.80 16.54 26.17
N PHE A 364 -1.42 15.45 25.72
CA PHE A 364 -2.65 14.91 26.28
C PHE A 364 -2.54 13.46 26.75
N GLY A 365 -1.35 12.84 26.59
CA GLY A 365 -1.12 11.46 26.96
C GLY A 365 -1.50 10.44 25.89
N ILE A 366 -1.14 9.16 26.14
CA ILE A 366 -1.29 8.07 25.18
C ILE A 366 -2.75 7.72 24.88
N ASP A 367 -3.66 7.89 25.86
CA ASP A 367 -5.08 7.57 25.71
C ASP A 367 -5.75 8.51 24.70
N ALA A 368 -5.36 9.78 24.73
CA ALA A 368 -5.83 10.79 23.79
C ALA A 368 -5.45 10.49 22.33
N VAL A 369 -4.39 9.72 22.09
CA VAL A 369 -4.01 9.31 20.72
C VAL A 369 -5.07 8.39 20.11
N PHE A 370 -5.62 7.47 20.88
CA PHE A 370 -6.69 6.58 20.42
C PHE A 370 -7.99 7.36 20.17
N LEU A 371 -8.31 8.34 21.04
CA LEU A 371 -9.47 9.21 20.84
C LEU A 371 -9.30 10.10 19.59
N PHE A 372 -8.10 10.64 19.37
CA PHE A 372 -7.75 11.37 18.13
C PHE A 372 -7.92 10.47 16.91
N ALA A 373 -7.41 9.24 16.97
CA ALA A 373 -7.56 8.25 15.89
C ALA A 373 -9.03 7.90 15.64
N ALA A 374 -9.85 7.77 16.70
CA ALA A 374 -11.29 7.55 16.60
C ALA A 374 -12.03 8.74 15.98
N ALA A 375 -11.64 9.98 16.33
CA ALA A 375 -12.19 11.19 15.69
C ALA A 375 -11.87 11.21 14.19
N LEU A 376 -10.65 10.84 13.79
CA LEU A 376 -10.29 10.70 12.38
C LEU A 376 -11.09 9.58 11.70
N GLY A 377 -11.33 8.45 12.39
CA GLY A 377 -12.21 7.38 11.93
C GLY A 377 -13.66 7.84 11.69
N ALA A 378 -14.18 8.67 12.58
CA ALA A 378 -15.51 9.29 12.40
C ALA A 378 -15.55 10.24 11.19
N LEU A 379 -14.53 11.08 11.01
CA LEU A 379 -14.40 11.92 9.80
C LEU A 379 -14.29 11.07 8.53
N TRP A 380 -13.54 9.98 8.58
CA TRP A 380 -13.49 9.04 7.47
C TRP A 380 -14.86 8.44 7.17
N PHE A 381 -15.59 7.98 8.17
CA PHE A 381 -16.94 7.47 8.01
C PHE A 381 -17.87 8.50 7.33
N LEU A 382 -17.85 9.75 7.80
CA LEU A 382 -18.65 10.84 7.20
C LEU A 382 -18.29 11.08 5.73
N SER A 383 -17.02 10.99 5.36
CA SER A 383 -16.56 11.19 3.98
C SER A 383 -17.10 10.16 2.99
N ILE A 384 -17.36 8.92 3.47
CA ILE A 384 -17.80 7.80 2.64
C ILE A 384 -19.33 7.55 2.65
N LEU A 385 -20.10 8.27 3.46
CA LEU A 385 -21.55 8.10 3.54
C LEU A 385 -22.23 8.16 2.16
N ASN A 386 -21.85 9.14 1.35
CA ASN A 386 -22.39 9.38 0.01
C ASN A 386 -21.54 8.74 -1.10
N MET A 387 -20.66 7.78 -0.76
CA MET A 387 -19.85 7.09 -1.75
C MET A 387 -20.73 6.20 -2.63
N THR A 388 -20.56 6.32 -3.94
CA THR A 388 -21.18 5.41 -4.90
C THR A 388 -20.39 4.13 -5.00
N VAL A 389 -21.08 2.98 -4.99
CA VAL A 389 -20.42 1.68 -5.16
C VAL A 389 -19.88 1.60 -6.60
N PRO A 390 -18.62 1.22 -6.81
CA PRO A 390 -18.15 0.94 -8.15
C PRO A 390 -19.04 -0.11 -8.81
N LYS A 391 -19.47 0.15 -10.05
CA LYS A 391 -20.06 -0.91 -10.88
C LYS A 391 -19.06 -2.09 -10.95
N HIS A 392 -19.55 -3.30 -11.16
CA HIS A 392 -18.67 -4.48 -11.29
C HIS A 392 -17.87 -4.44 -12.59
N LEU A 393 -17.08 -3.37 -12.76
CA LEU A 393 -16.23 -3.16 -13.93
C LEU A 393 -14.92 -3.93 -13.76
N SER A 394 -14.54 -4.64 -14.79
CA SER A 394 -13.20 -5.20 -14.95
C SER A 394 -12.41 -4.39 -15.97
N SER A 395 -11.11 -4.25 -15.72
CA SER A 395 -10.19 -3.71 -16.74
C SER A 395 -9.75 -4.87 -17.62
N GLU A 396 -9.98 -4.74 -18.91
CA GLU A 396 -9.48 -5.66 -19.93
C GLU A 396 -8.57 -4.89 -20.90
N VAL A 397 -7.50 -5.53 -21.35
CA VAL A 397 -6.62 -5.00 -22.38
C VAL A 397 -6.74 -5.90 -23.58
N ILE A 398 -7.05 -5.32 -24.73
CA ILE A 398 -7.15 -6.06 -25.99
C ILE A 398 -6.04 -5.63 -26.93
N SER A 399 -5.39 -6.60 -27.58
CA SER A 399 -4.36 -6.34 -28.58
C SER A 399 -5.00 -5.88 -29.88
N LEU A 400 -4.48 -4.81 -30.45
CA LEU A 400 -4.86 -4.24 -31.74
C LEU A 400 -3.81 -4.51 -32.81
N LYS A 401 -2.90 -5.47 -32.58
CA LYS A 401 -1.88 -5.85 -33.58
C LYS A 401 -2.51 -6.27 -34.89
N GLY A 402 -2.06 -5.64 -35.97
CA GLY A 402 -2.59 -5.92 -37.32
C GLY A 402 -3.78 -5.04 -37.70
N LYS A 403 -4.35 -4.26 -36.81
CA LYS A 403 -5.44 -3.31 -37.07
C LYS A 403 -4.89 -1.95 -37.50
N LYS A 404 -5.32 -1.39 -38.63
CA LYS A 404 -4.98 -0.02 -39.02
C LYS A 404 -5.79 0.97 -38.17
N ILE A 405 -5.16 1.58 -37.18
CA ILE A 405 -5.77 2.63 -36.38
C ILE A 405 -5.49 3.98 -37.04
N THR A 406 -6.53 4.57 -37.64
CA THR A 406 -6.45 5.88 -38.29
C THR A 406 -6.60 6.99 -37.21
N ASP A 407 -7.64 6.92 -36.37
CA ASP A 407 -7.91 7.84 -35.28
C ASP A 407 -8.20 7.05 -34.00
N SER A 408 -7.30 7.19 -33.00
CA SER A 408 -7.46 6.54 -31.68
C SER A 408 -8.68 7.03 -30.93
N SER A 409 -9.10 8.29 -31.15
CA SER A 409 -10.27 8.89 -30.47
C SER A 409 -11.57 8.37 -31.04
N GLU A 410 -11.63 8.12 -32.35
CA GLU A 410 -12.77 7.53 -33.04
C GLU A 410 -12.94 6.06 -32.63
N CYS A 411 -11.89 5.26 -32.71
CA CYS A 411 -11.88 3.88 -32.25
C CYS A 411 -12.28 3.75 -30.77
N SER A 412 -11.84 4.67 -29.92
CA SER A 412 -12.24 4.69 -28.50
C SER A 412 -13.73 4.98 -28.34
N ARG A 413 -14.33 5.84 -29.18
CA ARG A 413 -15.77 6.11 -29.18
C ARG A 413 -16.58 4.93 -29.67
N GLU A 414 -16.13 4.29 -30.76
CA GLU A 414 -16.79 3.07 -31.29
C GLU A 414 -16.83 1.96 -30.25
N LEU A 415 -15.72 1.70 -29.56
CA LEU A 415 -15.65 0.72 -28.50
C LEU A 415 -16.62 1.03 -27.35
N LYS A 416 -16.78 2.30 -26.97
CA LYS A 416 -17.75 2.72 -25.95
C LYS A 416 -19.22 2.51 -26.36
N ASN A 417 -19.52 2.43 -27.64
CA ASN A 417 -20.87 2.16 -28.12
C ASN A 417 -21.25 0.67 -28.01
N ILE A 418 -20.28 -0.23 -27.78
CA ILE A 418 -20.55 -1.64 -27.56
C ILE A 418 -21.13 -1.82 -26.16
N LYS A 419 -22.26 -2.53 -26.08
CA LYS A 419 -22.96 -2.78 -24.81
C LYS A 419 -22.03 -3.43 -23.80
N GLY A 420 -21.99 -2.90 -22.57
CA GLY A 420 -21.15 -3.39 -21.47
C GLY A 420 -19.73 -2.83 -21.48
N ILE A 421 -19.36 -1.94 -22.41
CA ILE A 421 -18.10 -1.18 -22.33
C ILE A 421 -18.41 0.21 -21.80
N GLU A 422 -18.00 0.49 -20.58
CA GLU A 422 -18.24 1.77 -19.89
C GLU A 422 -17.16 2.82 -20.21
N ASP A 423 -15.92 2.38 -20.42
CA ASP A 423 -14.84 3.27 -20.85
C ASP A 423 -13.84 2.53 -21.74
N ALA A 424 -13.25 3.24 -22.70
CA ALA A 424 -12.28 2.70 -23.62
C ALA A 424 -11.21 3.76 -23.97
N LEU A 425 -9.95 3.33 -24.01
CA LEU A 425 -8.82 4.14 -24.46
C LEU A 425 -7.98 3.33 -25.43
N VAL A 426 -7.92 3.76 -26.68
CA VAL A 426 -7.04 3.18 -27.70
C VAL A 426 -5.70 3.88 -27.66
N VAL A 427 -4.60 3.13 -27.54
CA VAL A 427 -3.22 3.60 -27.52
C VAL A 427 -2.49 3.01 -28.72
N LYS A 428 -2.35 3.81 -29.78
CA LYS A 428 -1.76 3.38 -31.04
C LYS A 428 -0.29 2.96 -30.91
N GLU A 429 0.45 3.66 -30.05
CA GLU A 429 1.88 3.42 -29.82
C GLU A 429 2.16 2.07 -29.11
N GLU A 430 1.15 1.52 -28.43
CA GLU A 430 1.23 0.24 -27.71
C GLU A 430 0.51 -0.89 -28.46
N ASP A 431 -0.20 -0.58 -29.56
CA ASP A 431 -1.08 -1.50 -30.29
C ASP A 431 -2.11 -2.19 -29.38
N VAL A 432 -2.68 -1.44 -28.41
CA VAL A 432 -3.68 -1.96 -27.47
C VAL A 432 -4.84 -1.01 -27.26
N ALA A 433 -5.97 -1.56 -26.83
CA ALA A 433 -7.06 -0.80 -26.24
C ALA A 433 -7.29 -1.24 -24.78
N TYR A 434 -7.32 -0.26 -23.88
CA TYR A 434 -7.69 -0.42 -22.49
C TYR A 434 -9.20 -0.25 -22.38
N LEU A 435 -9.90 -1.22 -21.80
CA LEU A 435 -11.34 -1.24 -21.67
C LEU A 435 -11.75 -1.33 -20.20
N LYS A 436 -12.84 -0.65 -19.84
CA LYS A 436 -13.62 -0.89 -18.64
C LYS A 436 -14.91 -1.58 -19.02
N VAL A 437 -15.03 -2.85 -18.66
CA VAL A 437 -16.14 -3.70 -19.08
C VAL A 437 -16.97 -4.18 -17.89
N ASP A 438 -18.26 -4.15 -18.07
CA ASP A 438 -19.20 -4.85 -17.18
C ASP A 438 -19.30 -6.30 -17.65
N ARG A 439 -18.77 -7.23 -16.84
CA ARG A 439 -18.72 -8.66 -17.20
C ARG A 439 -20.07 -9.31 -17.39
N ASP A 440 -21.09 -8.78 -16.73
CA ASP A 440 -22.44 -9.35 -16.75
C ASP A 440 -23.24 -8.89 -18.00
N SER A 441 -22.86 -7.76 -18.61
CA SER A 441 -23.60 -7.14 -19.72
C SER A 441 -22.82 -6.97 -21.01
N ILE A 442 -21.52 -7.32 -21.05
CA ILE A 442 -20.69 -7.13 -22.24
C ILE A 442 -21.12 -7.98 -23.43
N ASP A 443 -21.30 -7.34 -24.57
CA ASP A 443 -21.49 -7.98 -25.86
C ASP A 443 -20.14 -8.38 -26.47
N ARG A 444 -19.73 -9.62 -26.19
CA ARG A 444 -18.45 -10.15 -26.70
C ARG A 444 -18.46 -10.46 -28.18
N GLU A 445 -19.63 -10.69 -28.78
CA GLU A 445 -19.76 -10.92 -30.22
C GLU A 445 -19.53 -9.61 -30.97
N ALA A 446 -20.19 -8.53 -30.52
CA ALA A 446 -19.96 -7.20 -31.08
C ALA A 446 -18.51 -6.73 -30.93
N LEU A 447 -17.85 -7.02 -29.80
CA LEU A 447 -16.43 -6.71 -29.60
C LEU A 447 -15.53 -7.50 -30.54
N THR A 448 -15.82 -8.80 -30.75
CA THR A 448 -15.05 -9.65 -31.62
C THR A 448 -15.23 -9.23 -33.11
N HIS A 449 -16.45 -8.90 -33.49
CA HIS A 449 -16.77 -8.38 -34.79
C HIS A 449 -16.05 -7.04 -35.07
N TRP A 450 -16.04 -6.13 -34.10
CA TRP A 450 -15.30 -4.87 -34.17
C TRP A 450 -13.80 -5.09 -34.37
N LEU A 451 -13.23 -6.11 -33.73
CA LEU A 451 -11.81 -6.47 -33.91
C LEU A 451 -11.53 -7.01 -35.32
N GLN A 452 -12.46 -7.71 -35.96
CA GLN A 452 -12.30 -8.33 -37.26
C GLN A 452 -12.52 -7.40 -38.47
N ILE A 453 -13.49 -6.45 -38.39
CA ILE A 453 -13.86 -5.55 -39.51
C ILE A 453 -12.77 -4.54 -39.85
N SER A 454 -11.84 -4.28 -39.01
CA SER A 454 -10.83 -3.24 -39.23
C SER A 454 -9.42 -3.80 -39.47
N SER A 455 -9.31 -5.08 -39.86
CA SER A 455 -8.07 -5.72 -40.26
C SER A 455 -7.80 -5.58 -41.78
#